data_96d65299330cc9db926a9fd9c25aad23
#
_entry.id   96d65299330cc9db926a9fd9c25aad23
#
_cell.length_a   1.000
_cell.length_b   1.000
_cell.length_c   1.000
_cell.angle_alpha   90.00
_cell.angle_beta   90.00
_cell.angle_gamma   90.00
#
_symmetry.space_group_name_H-M   'P 1'
#
loop_
_entity.id
_entity.type
_entity.pdbx_description
1 polymer ?
#
loop_
_entity_poly.entity_id
_entity_poly.type
_entity_poly.pdbx_seq_one_letter_code
_entity_poly.pdbx_strand_id
1 'polypeptide(L)'
;VGKKVAFLARHGIGHVYMPSEVNYRANIFALKKLGVNRIVSISACGSLREDFHPGDIVIPNQVVDLTHRRPRTFFGEGIVVHISVAEPFCESLSNLLIDAARSTKQTCTPAAPM
;
A
#
# COMPACT_ATOMS: atom_id res chain seq x y z
N VAL A 1 1.75 15.60 -18.66
CA VAL A 1 2.07 14.71 -19.76
C VAL A 1 3.39 13.99 -19.44
N GLY A 2 3.44 12.63 -19.56
CA GLY A 2 4.70 11.90 -19.62
C GLY A 2 5.31 11.41 -18.31
N LYS A 3 4.54 11.15 -17.25
CA LYS A 3 5.07 10.40 -16.10
C LYS A 3 5.14 8.92 -16.42
N LYS A 4 6.29 8.29 -16.15
CA LYS A 4 6.44 6.83 -16.25
C LYS A 4 5.81 6.20 -15.01
N VAL A 5 5.01 5.15 -15.22
CA VAL A 5 4.37 4.38 -14.15
C VAL A 5 4.75 2.92 -14.33
N ALA A 6 5.23 2.29 -13.26
CA ALA A 6 5.48 0.86 -13.20
C ALA A 6 4.29 0.16 -12.56
N PHE A 7 3.74 -0.84 -13.22
CA PHE A 7 2.69 -1.69 -12.67
C PHE A 7 3.30 -3.01 -12.21
N LEU A 8 2.94 -3.43 -11.02
CA LEU A 8 3.40 -4.68 -10.41
C LEU A 8 2.20 -5.52 -9.99
N ALA A 9 2.02 -6.67 -10.63
CA ALA A 9 1.04 -7.69 -10.21
C ALA A 9 1.64 -8.52 -9.07
N ARG A 10 1.52 -8.07 -7.80
CA ARG A 10 2.19 -8.73 -6.66
C ARG A 10 1.80 -10.20 -6.44
N HIS A 11 0.60 -10.57 -6.83
CA HIS A 11 0.11 -11.97 -6.78
C HIS A 11 0.44 -12.78 -8.04
N GLY A 12 1.28 -12.24 -8.94
CA GLY A 12 1.59 -12.86 -10.23
C GLY A 12 0.50 -12.65 -11.28
N ILE A 13 0.85 -12.93 -12.54
CA ILE A 13 -0.11 -12.94 -13.63
C ILE A 13 -1.08 -14.10 -13.40
N GLY A 14 -2.38 -13.83 -13.43
CA GLY A 14 -3.41 -14.82 -13.12
C GLY A 14 -3.66 -15.03 -11.62
N HIS A 15 -3.08 -14.20 -10.75
CA HIS A 15 -3.32 -14.23 -9.29
C HIS A 15 -2.98 -15.60 -8.66
N VAL A 16 -1.78 -16.09 -8.91
CA VAL A 16 -1.33 -17.45 -8.57
C VAL A 16 -0.61 -17.55 -7.23
N TYR A 17 -0.16 -16.43 -6.65
CA TYR A 17 0.54 -16.42 -5.36
C TYR A 17 -0.38 -16.02 -4.21
N MET A 18 -0.38 -16.82 -3.16
CA MET A 18 -1.03 -16.45 -1.90
C MET A 18 -0.32 -15.26 -1.25
N PRO A 19 -0.98 -14.49 -0.38
CA PRO A 19 -0.36 -13.35 0.31
C PRO A 19 0.94 -13.68 1.05
N SER A 20 1.09 -14.89 1.58
CA SER A 20 2.31 -15.36 2.25
C SER A 20 3.44 -15.75 1.29
N GLU A 21 3.13 -15.99 0.01
CA GLU A 21 4.10 -16.38 -1.02
C GLU A 21 4.64 -15.18 -1.80
N VAL A 22 3.96 -14.03 -1.71
CA VAL A 22 4.41 -12.81 -2.38
C VAL A 22 5.79 -12.40 -1.87
N ASN A 23 6.74 -12.24 -2.79
CA ASN A 23 8.09 -11.83 -2.45
C ASN A 23 8.18 -10.30 -2.29
N TYR A 24 7.69 -9.79 -1.16
CA TYR A 24 7.61 -8.36 -0.88
C TYR A 24 8.96 -7.66 -0.97
N ARG A 25 10.04 -8.26 -0.41
CA ARG A 25 11.37 -7.67 -0.45
C ARG A 25 11.89 -7.53 -1.87
N ALA A 26 11.78 -8.58 -2.69
CA ALA A 26 12.21 -8.53 -4.09
C ALA A 26 11.41 -7.49 -4.88
N ASN A 27 10.11 -7.41 -4.66
CA ASN A 27 9.24 -6.44 -5.32
C ASN A 27 9.63 -4.99 -4.99
N ILE A 28 9.83 -4.67 -3.72
CA ILE A 28 10.26 -3.33 -3.29
C ILE A 28 11.67 -3.03 -3.81
N PHE A 29 12.59 -3.99 -3.78
CA PHE A 29 13.93 -3.83 -4.31
C PHE A 29 13.92 -3.54 -5.82
N ALA A 30 13.11 -4.27 -6.59
CA ALA A 30 12.96 -4.06 -8.03
C ALA A 30 12.43 -2.65 -8.34
N LEU A 31 11.38 -2.20 -7.63
CA LEU A 31 10.85 -0.85 -7.77
C LEU A 31 11.90 0.22 -7.44
N LYS A 32 12.69 0.00 -6.40
CA LYS A 32 13.82 0.89 -6.05
C LYS A 32 14.86 0.95 -7.16
N LYS A 33 15.23 -0.19 -7.75
CA LYS A 33 16.15 -0.27 -8.89
C LYS A 33 15.64 0.47 -10.13
N LEU A 34 14.34 0.48 -10.36
CA LEU A 34 13.69 1.22 -11.43
C LEU A 34 13.59 2.74 -11.16
N GLY A 35 14.05 3.21 -10.02
CA GLY A 35 14.00 4.62 -9.65
C GLY A 35 12.63 5.09 -9.19
N VAL A 36 11.75 4.17 -8.78
CA VAL A 36 10.43 4.51 -8.22
C VAL A 36 10.61 5.19 -6.87
N ASN A 37 9.98 6.36 -6.70
CA ASN A 37 10.02 7.15 -5.46
C ASN A 37 8.67 7.19 -4.74
N ARG A 38 7.59 6.77 -5.38
CA ARG A 38 6.26 6.73 -4.78
C ARG A 38 5.58 5.42 -5.15
N ILE A 39 4.94 4.79 -4.17
CA ILE A 39 4.22 3.54 -4.37
C ILE A 39 2.77 3.76 -3.95
N VAL A 40 1.84 3.38 -4.83
CA VAL A 40 0.42 3.26 -4.50
C VAL A 40 0.08 1.79 -4.49
N SER A 41 -0.37 1.29 -3.35
CA SER A 41 -0.85 -0.08 -3.21
C SER A 41 -2.37 -0.11 -3.25
N ILE A 42 -2.94 -0.92 -4.12
CA ILE A 42 -4.38 -1.09 -4.27
C ILE A 42 -4.74 -2.49 -3.81
N SER A 43 -5.72 -2.59 -2.91
CA SER A 43 -6.22 -3.86 -2.37
C SER A 43 -7.72 -3.80 -2.19
N ALA A 44 -8.40 -4.89 -2.51
CA ALA A 44 -9.77 -5.08 -2.06
C ALA A 44 -9.75 -5.49 -0.57
N CYS A 45 -10.64 -4.90 0.22
CA CYS A 45 -10.73 -5.13 1.65
C CYS A 45 -12.19 -5.34 2.06
N GLY A 46 -12.42 -6.16 3.09
CA GLY A 46 -13.71 -6.18 3.79
C GLY A 46 -13.78 -5.04 4.81
N SER A 47 -14.92 -4.36 4.89
CA SER A 47 -15.15 -3.34 5.90
C SER A 47 -15.69 -3.96 7.18
N LEU A 48 -15.21 -3.48 8.33
CA LEU A 48 -15.79 -3.71 9.65
C LEU A 48 -16.65 -2.52 10.12
N ARG A 49 -16.87 -1.53 9.24
CA ARG A 49 -17.67 -0.34 9.49
C ARG A 49 -18.85 -0.31 8.53
N GLU A 50 -20.01 0.07 9.04
CA GLU A 50 -21.25 0.14 8.25
C GLU A 50 -21.31 1.35 7.32
N ASP A 51 -20.56 2.41 7.63
CA ASP A 51 -20.48 3.64 6.83
C ASP A 51 -19.52 3.54 5.62
N PHE A 52 -18.82 2.40 5.45
CA PHE A 52 -18.01 2.09 4.28
C PHE A 52 -18.71 1.02 3.44
N HIS A 53 -19.16 1.40 2.26
CA HIS A 53 -19.94 0.53 1.37
C HIS A 53 -19.07 -0.13 0.30
N PRO A 54 -19.52 -1.24 -0.27
CA PRO A 54 -18.85 -1.83 -1.43
C PRO A 54 -18.71 -0.83 -2.57
N GLY A 55 -17.50 -0.69 -3.08
CA GLY A 55 -17.16 0.29 -4.13
C GLY A 55 -16.56 1.59 -3.61
N ASP A 56 -16.60 1.85 -2.32
CA ASP A 56 -15.96 3.03 -1.74
C ASP A 56 -14.42 2.91 -1.81
N ILE A 57 -13.76 4.05 -2.04
CA ILE A 57 -12.32 4.16 -1.96
C ILE A 57 -11.96 4.67 -0.57
N VAL A 58 -11.14 3.92 0.14
CA VAL A 58 -10.64 4.30 1.46
C VAL A 58 -9.14 4.60 1.39
N ILE A 59 -8.74 5.79 1.81
CA ILE A 59 -7.33 6.18 1.92
C ILE A 59 -6.94 6.11 3.40
N PRO A 60 -6.21 5.07 3.83
CA PRO A 60 -5.87 4.90 5.24
C PRO A 60 -4.80 5.91 5.68
N ASN A 61 -4.85 6.31 6.94
CA ASN A 61 -3.84 7.14 7.59
C ASN A 61 -2.99 6.35 8.60
N GLN A 62 -3.42 5.14 8.93
CA GLN A 62 -2.72 4.28 9.89
C GLN A 62 -2.85 2.80 9.50
N VAL A 63 -1.97 1.98 10.04
CA VAL A 63 -1.94 0.53 9.80
C VAL A 63 -1.54 -0.22 11.08
N VAL A 64 -2.21 -1.34 11.31
CA VAL A 64 -1.80 -2.33 12.30
C VAL A 64 -1.38 -3.60 11.55
N ASP A 65 -0.14 -4.02 11.70
CA ASP A 65 0.38 -5.22 11.03
C ASP A 65 0.22 -6.45 11.92
N LEU A 66 -0.82 -7.23 11.67
CA LEU A 66 -1.07 -8.53 12.29
C LEU A 66 -0.65 -9.70 11.38
N THR A 67 0.08 -9.44 10.32
CA THR A 67 0.49 -10.50 9.38
C THR A 67 1.55 -11.41 9.99
N HIS A 68 1.47 -12.71 9.66
CA HIS A 68 2.41 -13.73 10.10
C HIS A 68 3.10 -14.39 8.91
N ARG A 69 4.25 -15.04 9.17
CA ARG A 69 4.98 -15.84 8.19
C ARG A 69 5.44 -15.07 6.95
N ARG A 70 5.74 -13.77 7.12
CA ARG A 70 6.27 -12.92 6.05
C ARG A 70 7.59 -12.28 6.46
N PRO A 71 8.58 -12.22 5.56
CA PRO A 71 9.76 -11.39 5.79
C PRO A 71 9.34 -9.92 5.83
N ARG A 72 9.54 -9.27 6.98
CA ARG A 72 9.10 -7.88 7.23
C ARG A 72 10.23 -6.84 7.19
N THR A 73 11.46 -7.28 6.97
CA THR A 73 12.62 -6.40 7.00
C THR A 73 13.64 -6.80 5.94
N PHE A 74 14.42 -5.83 5.49
CA PHE A 74 15.63 -6.04 4.70
C PHE A 74 16.87 -6.25 5.58
N PHE A 75 16.76 -6.00 6.86
CA PHE A 75 17.85 -6.03 7.81
C PHE A 75 17.84 -7.33 8.61
N GLY A 76 18.99 -7.69 9.15
CA GLY A 76 19.23 -8.91 9.90
C GLY A 76 20.71 -9.27 9.84
N GLU A 77 21.08 -10.45 10.30
CA GLU A 77 22.44 -11.01 10.20
C GLU A 77 23.54 -10.03 10.66
N GLY A 78 23.31 -9.38 11.80
CA GLY A 78 24.26 -8.42 12.39
C GLY A 78 23.89 -6.94 12.21
N ILE A 79 22.86 -6.63 11.41
CA ILE A 79 22.37 -5.26 11.25
C ILE A 79 20.97 -5.17 11.84
N VAL A 80 20.80 -4.33 12.86
CA VAL A 80 19.52 -4.04 13.48
C VAL A 80 19.13 -2.60 13.15
N VAL A 81 17.91 -2.41 12.65
CA VAL A 81 17.37 -1.08 12.33
C VAL A 81 15.99 -0.94 12.95
N HIS A 82 15.76 0.17 13.62
CA HIS A 82 14.47 0.58 14.13
C HIS A 82 13.95 1.76 13.32
N ILE A 83 12.73 1.64 12.80
CA ILE A 83 12.06 2.71 12.06
C ILE A 83 10.82 3.14 12.83
N SER A 84 10.48 4.42 12.75
CA SER A 84 9.18 4.90 13.22
C SER A 84 8.09 4.57 12.19
N VAL A 85 6.94 4.12 12.68
CA VAL A 85 5.72 3.91 11.90
C VAL A 85 4.56 4.77 12.44
N ALA A 86 4.87 5.87 13.13
CA ALA A 86 3.87 6.80 13.63
C ALA A 86 3.05 7.41 12.47
N GLU A 87 3.72 7.69 11.36
CA GLU A 87 3.10 8.18 10.12
C GLU A 87 3.49 7.25 8.96
N PRO A 88 2.79 6.11 8.80
CA PRO A 88 3.19 5.07 7.84
C PRO A 88 2.90 5.44 6.38
N PHE A 89 2.05 6.44 6.13
CA PHE A 89 1.65 6.87 4.79
C PHE A 89 2.13 8.28 4.49
N CYS A 90 2.42 8.53 3.22
CA CYS A 90 2.84 9.84 2.73
C CYS A 90 1.63 10.78 2.61
N GLU A 91 1.52 11.77 3.47
CA GLU A 91 0.40 12.73 3.50
C GLU A 91 0.17 13.40 2.14
N SER A 92 1.23 13.89 1.50
CA SER A 92 1.10 14.57 0.20
C SER A 92 0.57 13.65 -0.90
N LEU A 93 0.92 12.36 -0.86
CA LEU A 93 0.40 11.38 -1.81
C LEU A 93 -1.04 11.00 -1.46
N SER A 94 -1.37 10.86 -0.19
CA SER A 94 -2.73 10.59 0.27
C SER A 94 -3.69 11.70 -0.15
N ASN A 95 -3.33 12.97 0.05
CA ASN A 95 -4.14 14.11 -0.37
C ASN A 95 -4.36 14.13 -1.89
N LEU A 96 -3.32 13.86 -2.66
CA LEU A 96 -3.42 13.75 -4.13
C LEU A 96 -4.37 12.62 -4.57
N LEU A 97 -4.35 11.49 -3.88
CA LEU A 97 -5.25 10.37 -4.17
C LEU A 97 -6.70 10.69 -3.78
N ILE A 98 -6.93 11.38 -2.67
CA ILE A 98 -8.26 11.86 -2.26
C ILE A 98 -8.84 12.79 -3.33
N ASP A 99 -8.06 13.78 -3.78
CA ASP A 99 -8.51 14.72 -4.79
C ASP A 99 -8.78 14.04 -6.13
N ALA A 100 -7.94 13.09 -6.52
CA ALA A 100 -8.14 12.30 -7.72
C ALA A 100 -9.42 11.45 -7.64
N ALA A 101 -9.68 10.78 -6.51
CA ALA A 101 -10.89 9.99 -6.31
C ALA A 101 -12.15 10.86 -6.37
N ARG A 102 -12.14 12.02 -5.72
CA ARG A 102 -13.25 13.00 -5.78
C ARG A 102 -13.53 13.47 -7.19
N SER A 103 -12.50 13.69 -8.00
CA SER A 103 -12.66 14.12 -9.39
C SER A 103 -13.33 13.08 -10.28
N THR A 104 -13.26 11.80 -9.93
CA THR A 104 -13.93 10.70 -10.64
C THR A 104 -15.34 10.41 -10.14
N LYS A 105 -15.87 11.22 -9.22
CA LYS A 105 -17.18 11.04 -8.57
C LYS A 105 -17.29 9.72 -7.77
N GLN A 106 -16.20 9.14 -7.40
CA GLN A 106 -16.17 7.99 -6.49
C GLN A 106 -16.30 8.47 -5.04
N THR A 107 -17.06 7.73 -4.25
CA THR A 107 -17.09 7.96 -2.81
C THR A 107 -15.69 7.69 -2.26
N CYS A 108 -15.05 8.71 -1.71
CA CYS A 108 -13.73 8.61 -1.14
C CYS A 108 -13.77 9.08 0.31
N THR A 109 -13.50 8.18 1.21
CA THR A 109 -13.47 8.48 2.65
C THR A 109 -12.03 8.40 3.14
N PRO A 110 -11.43 9.51 3.58
CA PRO A 110 -10.19 9.44 4.34
C PRO A 110 -10.49 8.71 5.65
N ALA A 111 -9.72 7.68 5.97
CA ALA A 111 -9.87 7.03 7.25
C ALA A 111 -9.51 8.04 8.34
N ALA A 112 -10.47 8.36 9.20
CA ALA A 112 -10.21 9.16 10.39
C ALA A 112 -9.26 8.39 11.33
N PRO A 113 -8.41 9.08 12.11
CA PRO A 113 -7.66 8.42 13.16
C PRO A 113 -8.62 7.72 14.12
N MET A 114 -8.30 6.46 14.44
CA MET A 114 -8.97 5.73 15.52
C MET A 114 -8.56 6.29 16.85
#